data_7c06e4798ee7bc1102a48843eaf4e430
#
_entry.id   7c06e4798ee7bc1102a48843eaf4e430
#
_cell.length_a   1.000
_cell.length_b   1.000
_cell.length_c   1.000
_cell.angle_alpha   90.00
_cell.angle_beta   90.00
_cell.angle_gamma   90.00
#
_symmetry.space_group_name_H-M   'P 1'
#
loop_
_entity.id
_entity.type
_entity.pdbx_description
1 polymer ?
#
loop_
_entity_poly.entity_id
_entity_poly.type
_entity_poly.pdbx_seq_one_letter_code
_entity_poly.pdbx_strand_id
1 'polypeptide(L)'
;MSSSFEDRVVIIAGAAGGLGSVATAAFAEAGAKLALLGRDQTKLDELAADLKLPSTRIMTKGVDLSNPQDVDETRNQIQKKFDGMHVLLNFVGGWIGGKGVFETVKTDLDSMLDQHLFASYAMIQAFVPSMVKNGWGRVLAISSPSASRPPGNNVPYAIGKSAMEALMLSLAQELKGTRVTANLLLVKMIDVAHERQITPSEENRSWTSPEEISATLLHLCSDEAGMINGARIPLYGEPI
;
A
#
# COMPACT_ATOMS: atom_id res chain seq x y z
N MET A 1 19.77 12.80 -5.81
CA MET A 1 19.44 12.37 -7.18
C MET A 1 18.03 11.84 -7.14
N SER A 2 17.10 12.41 -7.92
CA SER A 2 15.74 11.88 -8.02
C SER A 2 15.82 10.51 -8.69
N SER A 3 15.41 9.44 -8.02
CA SER A 3 15.27 8.13 -8.65
C SER A 3 14.23 8.24 -9.76
N SER A 4 14.64 8.01 -11.00
CA SER A 4 13.73 8.01 -12.14
C SER A 4 12.92 6.71 -12.13
N PHE A 5 11.58 6.82 -12.23
CA PHE A 5 10.68 5.70 -12.43
C PHE A 5 10.21 5.58 -13.88
N GLU A 6 10.93 6.22 -14.82
CA GLU A 6 10.67 6.04 -16.24
C GLU A 6 10.64 4.55 -16.58
N ASP A 7 9.60 4.13 -17.31
CA ASP A 7 9.31 2.74 -17.66
C ASP A 7 8.93 1.80 -16.49
N ARG A 8 8.92 2.24 -15.24
CA ARG A 8 8.38 1.44 -14.13
C ARG A 8 6.85 1.53 -14.07
N VAL A 9 6.20 0.39 -14.03
CA VAL A 9 4.75 0.29 -13.82
C VAL A 9 4.49 0.15 -12.33
N VAL A 10 3.81 1.14 -11.76
CA VAL A 10 3.44 1.20 -10.33
C VAL A 10 1.95 0.95 -10.18
N ILE A 11 1.61 -0.13 -9.50
CA ILE A 11 0.25 -0.50 -9.15
C ILE A 11 -0.05 0.09 -7.78
N ILE A 12 -1.06 0.95 -7.69
CA ILE A 12 -1.47 1.61 -6.46
C ILE A 12 -2.87 1.15 -6.09
N ALA A 13 -2.96 0.25 -5.12
CA ALA A 13 -4.21 -0.22 -4.56
C ALA A 13 -4.68 0.72 -3.44
N GLY A 14 -5.91 1.22 -3.54
CA GLY A 14 -6.41 2.30 -2.67
C GLY A 14 -6.00 3.71 -3.15
N ALA A 15 -5.79 3.88 -4.45
CA ALA A 15 -5.26 5.10 -5.05
C ALA A 15 -6.09 6.36 -4.78
N ALA A 16 -7.42 6.25 -4.68
CA ALA A 16 -8.31 7.38 -4.41
C ALA A 16 -8.42 7.75 -2.90
N GLY A 17 -7.69 7.07 -2.02
CA GLY A 17 -7.62 7.42 -0.59
C GLY A 17 -6.67 8.59 -0.32
N GLY A 18 -6.70 9.14 0.92
CA GLY A 18 -5.89 10.30 1.29
C GLY A 18 -4.38 10.10 1.11
N LEU A 19 -3.83 8.91 1.45
CA LEU A 19 -2.45 8.57 1.13
C LEU A 19 -2.28 8.24 -0.36
N GLY A 20 -3.25 7.49 -0.93
CA GLY A 20 -3.18 7.00 -2.30
C GLY A 20 -3.06 8.12 -3.33
N SER A 21 -3.84 9.20 -3.18
CA SER A 21 -3.81 10.34 -4.10
C SER A 21 -2.46 11.07 -4.09
N VAL A 22 -1.88 11.30 -2.91
CA VAL A 22 -0.58 11.97 -2.76
C VAL A 22 0.56 11.07 -3.29
N ALA A 23 0.55 9.79 -2.95
CA ALA A 23 1.52 8.84 -3.49
C ALA A 23 1.41 8.73 -5.02
N THR A 24 0.19 8.73 -5.56
CA THR A 24 -0.05 8.72 -7.01
C THR A 24 0.61 9.92 -7.68
N ALA A 25 0.43 11.14 -7.15
CA ALA A 25 1.08 12.34 -7.68
C ALA A 25 2.61 12.23 -7.61
N ALA A 26 3.16 11.79 -6.48
CA ALA A 26 4.60 11.66 -6.30
C ALA A 26 5.25 10.68 -7.30
N PHE A 27 4.62 9.52 -7.55
CA PHE A 27 5.11 8.57 -8.55
C PHE A 27 4.88 9.05 -9.99
N ALA A 28 3.82 9.81 -10.25
CA ALA A 28 3.59 10.47 -11.54
C ALA A 28 4.72 11.45 -11.89
N GLU A 29 5.09 12.31 -10.94
CA GLU A 29 6.20 13.27 -11.05
C GLU A 29 7.55 12.58 -11.22
N ALA A 30 7.75 11.43 -10.56
CA ALA A 30 8.95 10.62 -10.71
C ALA A 30 9.03 9.87 -12.06
N GLY A 31 8.03 9.98 -12.93
CA GLY A 31 8.05 9.43 -14.29
C GLY A 31 7.34 8.08 -14.47
N ALA A 32 6.72 7.50 -13.43
CA ALA A 32 6.12 6.18 -13.48
C ALA A 32 4.93 6.07 -14.44
N LYS A 33 4.69 4.86 -14.94
CA LYS A 33 3.40 4.42 -15.49
C LYS A 33 2.53 3.92 -14.34
N LEU A 34 1.26 4.34 -14.29
CA LEU A 34 0.40 4.14 -13.12
C LEU A 34 -0.81 3.26 -13.43
N ALA A 35 -1.03 2.24 -12.62
CA ALA A 35 -2.26 1.48 -12.56
C ALA A 35 -2.97 1.79 -11.23
N LEU A 36 -4.01 2.61 -11.27
CA LEU A 36 -4.77 3.09 -10.11
C LEU A 36 -5.95 2.17 -9.84
N LEU A 37 -5.93 1.51 -8.70
CA LEU A 37 -6.93 0.51 -8.30
C LEU A 37 -7.70 0.96 -7.06
N GLY A 38 -9.00 0.69 -7.03
CA GLY A 38 -9.88 0.99 -5.91
C GLY A 38 -11.32 0.60 -6.21
N ARG A 39 -12.23 0.76 -5.29
CA ARG A 39 -13.65 0.39 -5.48
C ARG A 39 -14.45 1.41 -6.28
N ASP A 40 -14.11 2.67 -6.18
CA ASP A 40 -14.85 3.79 -6.77
C ASP A 40 -14.16 4.25 -8.07
N GLN A 41 -14.70 3.79 -9.21
CA GLN A 41 -14.16 4.13 -10.52
C GLN A 41 -14.20 5.64 -10.78
N THR A 42 -15.25 6.34 -10.35
CA THR A 42 -15.41 7.77 -10.60
C THR A 42 -14.28 8.57 -9.92
N LYS A 43 -13.99 8.27 -8.66
CA LYS A 43 -12.88 8.94 -7.95
C LYS A 43 -11.51 8.63 -8.54
N LEU A 44 -11.32 7.42 -9.08
CA LEU A 44 -10.08 7.06 -9.77
C LEU A 44 -9.92 7.84 -11.07
N ASP A 45 -11.01 8.03 -11.83
CA ASP A 45 -10.99 8.76 -13.09
C ASP A 45 -10.78 10.27 -12.85
N GLU A 46 -11.39 10.84 -11.82
CA GLU A 46 -11.13 12.21 -11.36
C GLU A 46 -9.66 12.42 -11.00
N LEU A 47 -9.09 11.53 -10.16
CA LEU A 47 -7.67 11.56 -9.81
C LEU A 47 -6.75 11.47 -11.04
N ALA A 48 -7.09 10.59 -11.98
CA ALA A 48 -6.32 10.44 -13.21
C ALA A 48 -6.39 11.69 -14.10
N ALA A 49 -7.55 12.35 -14.17
CA ALA A 49 -7.74 13.58 -14.93
C ALA A 49 -6.91 14.74 -14.36
N ASP A 50 -6.83 14.86 -13.02
CA ASP A 50 -6.06 15.91 -12.35
C ASP A 50 -4.55 15.80 -12.63
N LEU A 51 -4.03 14.60 -12.83
CA LEU A 51 -2.62 14.36 -13.13
C LEU A 51 -2.20 14.78 -14.54
N LYS A 52 -3.15 14.94 -15.47
CA LYS A 52 -2.92 15.35 -16.87
C LYS A 52 -1.87 14.49 -17.60
N LEU A 53 -1.74 13.22 -17.20
CA LEU A 53 -0.84 12.29 -17.87
C LEU A 53 -1.42 11.77 -19.18
N PRO A 54 -0.60 11.46 -20.19
CA PRO A 54 -1.08 10.82 -21.40
C PRO A 54 -1.65 9.44 -21.08
N SER A 55 -2.69 9.03 -21.81
CA SER A 55 -3.36 7.74 -21.60
C SER A 55 -2.41 6.52 -21.71
N THR A 56 -1.26 6.67 -22.32
CA THR A 56 -0.21 5.64 -22.37
C THR A 56 0.51 5.43 -21.04
N ARG A 57 0.40 6.39 -20.10
CA ARG A 57 1.08 6.33 -18.80
C ARG A 57 0.16 6.05 -17.63
N ILE A 58 -1.15 6.06 -17.81
CA ILE A 58 -2.09 5.89 -16.70
C ILE A 58 -3.28 5.00 -17.08
N MET A 59 -3.73 4.18 -16.16
CA MET A 59 -5.01 3.48 -16.20
C MET A 59 -5.68 3.50 -14.82
N THR A 60 -7.00 3.46 -14.84
CA THR A 60 -7.85 3.34 -13.66
C THR A 60 -8.65 2.05 -13.74
N LYS A 61 -8.94 1.41 -12.63
CA LYS A 61 -9.80 0.24 -12.56
C LYS A 61 -10.55 0.18 -11.24
N GLY A 62 -11.87 0.33 -11.33
CA GLY A 62 -12.79 -0.03 -10.25
C GLY A 62 -12.79 -1.54 -10.05
N VAL A 63 -12.37 -2.01 -8.87
CA VAL A 63 -12.17 -3.43 -8.60
C VAL A 63 -12.35 -3.76 -7.11
N ASP A 64 -12.97 -4.90 -6.83
CA ASP A 64 -12.94 -5.50 -5.50
C ASP A 64 -11.65 -6.32 -5.34
N LEU A 65 -10.70 -5.77 -4.59
CA LEU A 65 -9.38 -6.39 -4.39
C LEU A 65 -9.41 -7.59 -3.43
N SER A 66 -10.55 -7.88 -2.78
CA SER A 66 -10.76 -9.10 -2.01
C SER A 66 -11.27 -10.28 -2.88
N ASN A 67 -11.71 -10.00 -4.12
CA ASN A 67 -12.14 -11.01 -5.08
C ASN A 67 -10.95 -11.43 -6.00
N PRO A 68 -10.44 -12.67 -5.90
CA PRO A 68 -9.30 -13.11 -6.70
C PRO A 68 -9.54 -13.08 -8.21
N GLN A 69 -10.77 -13.36 -8.69
CA GLN A 69 -11.10 -13.32 -10.11
C GLN A 69 -10.99 -11.88 -10.66
N ASP A 70 -11.53 -10.89 -9.93
CA ASP A 70 -11.46 -9.49 -10.33
C ASP A 70 -10.00 -8.99 -10.36
N VAL A 71 -9.18 -9.45 -9.41
CA VAL A 71 -7.75 -9.12 -9.36
C VAL A 71 -6.99 -9.74 -10.54
N ASP A 72 -7.28 -11.00 -10.91
CA ASP A 72 -6.67 -11.66 -12.06
C ASP A 72 -7.04 -10.99 -13.39
N GLU A 73 -8.31 -10.61 -13.56
CA GLU A 73 -8.74 -9.83 -14.73
C GLU A 73 -8.02 -8.50 -14.81
N THR A 74 -7.89 -7.82 -13.67
CA THR A 74 -7.16 -6.55 -13.56
C THR A 74 -5.68 -6.72 -13.92
N ARG A 75 -5.02 -7.78 -13.45
CA ARG A 75 -3.66 -8.14 -13.83
C ARG A 75 -3.52 -8.28 -15.35
N ASN A 76 -4.45 -8.98 -15.99
CA ASN A 76 -4.43 -9.18 -17.44
C ASN A 76 -4.57 -7.84 -18.19
N GLN A 77 -5.41 -6.92 -17.69
CA GLN A 77 -5.59 -5.58 -18.27
C GLN A 77 -4.32 -4.75 -18.11
N ILE A 78 -3.67 -4.77 -16.94
CA ILE A 78 -2.40 -4.08 -16.69
C ILE A 78 -1.31 -4.63 -17.63
N GLN A 79 -1.18 -5.96 -17.73
CA GLN A 79 -0.19 -6.59 -18.59
C GLN A 79 -0.40 -6.27 -20.07
N LYS A 80 -1.65 -6.16 -20.52
CA LYS A 80 -1.99 -5.77 -21.90
C LYS A 80 -1.65 -4.32 -22.19
N LYS A 81 -1.81 -3.44 -21.20
CA LYS A 81 -1.61 -1.99 -21.36
C LYS A 81 -0.15 -1.58 -21.20
N PHE A 82 0.53 -2.17 -20.25
CA PHE A 82 1.90 -1.86 -19.90
C PHE A 82 2.77 -3.11 -20.05
N ASP A 83 3.99 -2.94 -20.51
CA ASP A 83 4.92 -4.06 -20.64
C ASP A 83 5.60 -4.36 -19.29
N GLY A 84 4.86 -5.05 -18.41
CA GLY A 84 5.35 -5.48 -17.11
C GLY A 84 4.64 -4.86 -15.91
N MET A 85 5.02 -5.34 -14.73
CA MET A 85 4.59 -4.86 -13.42
C MET A 85 5.82 -4.80 -12.52
N HIS A 86 6.04 -3.67 -11.85
CA HIS A 86 7.31 -3.41 -11.17
C HIS A 86 7.13 -3.07 -9.69
N VAL A 87 6.10 -2.31 -9.34
CA VAL A 87 5.83 -1.89 -7.96
C VAL A 87 4.38 -2.18 -7.61
N LEU A 88 4.16 -2.74 -6.42
CA LEU A 88 2.85 -2.88 -5.80
C LEU A 88 2.83 -2.08 -4.49
N LEU A 89 2.01 -1.03 -4.47
CA LEU A 89 1.73 -0.24 -3.27
C LEU A 89 0.34 -0.62 -2.77
N ASN A 90 0.27 -1.24 -1.60
CA ASN A 90 -0.98 -1.64 -0.98
C ASN A 90 -1.38 -0.67 0.14
N PHE A 91 -2.34 0.19 -0.16
CA PHE A 91 -2.97 1.13 0.78
C PHE A 91 -4.40 0.72 1.14
N VAL A 92 -4.83 -0.46 0.68
CA VAL A 92 -6.16 -0.98 0.99
C VAL A 92 -6.27 -1.29 2.47
N GLY A 93 -7.36 -0.83 3.05
CA GLY A 93 -7.71 -1.14 4.42
C GLY A 93 -8.60 -0.07 5.02
N GLY A 94 -9.26 -0.46 6.09
CA GLY A 94 -10.09 0.39 6.93
C GLY A 94 -9.74 0.17 8.39
N TRP A 95 -10.58 0.69 9.26
CA TRP A 95 -10.42 0.55 10.69
C TRP A 95 -11.75 0.19 11.33
N ILE A 96 -11.75 -0.89 12.09
CA ILE A 96 -12.81 -1.26 13.03
C ILE A 96 -12.13 -1.45 14.37
N GLY A 97 -12.41 -0.55 15.32
CA GLY A 97 -11.87 -0.55 16.68
C GLY A 97 -12.90 -0.05 17.70
N GLY A 98 -12.43 0.33 18.88
CA GLY A 98 -13.29 0.74 20.00
C GLY A 98 -13.93 -0.43 20.74
N LYS A 99 -13.60 -1.70 20.41
CA LYS A 99 -14.17 -2.92 20.98
C LYS A 99 -13.07 -3.83 21.52
N GLY A 100 -13.26 -4.33 22.72
CA GLY A 100 -12.44 -5.38 23.33
C GLY A 100 -12.79 -6.78 22.79
N VAL A 101 -12.08 -7.81 23.28
CA VAL A 101 -12.27 -9.19 22.83
C VAL A 101 -13.71 -9.67 23.06
N PHE A 102 -14.31 -9.32 24.19
CA PHE A 102 -15.67 -9.79 24.57
C PHE A 102 -16.79 -9.09 23.79
N GLU A 103 -16.51 -7.95 23.16
CA GLU A 103 -17.46 -7.14 22.41
C GLU A 103 -17.30 -7.28 20.88
N THR A 104 -16.18 -7.85 20.46
CA THR A 104 -15.89 -8.07 19.05
C THR A 104 -16.78 -9.16 18.48
N VAL A 105 -17.50 -8.87 17.43
CA VAL A 105 -18.30 -9.85 16.69
C VAL A 105 -17.55 -10.39 15.48
N LYS A 106 -17.93 -11.60 15.04
CA LYS A 106 -17.24 -12.28 13.93
C LYS A 106 -17.19 -11.42 12.65
N THR A 107 -18.26 -10.70 12.34
CA THR A 107 -18.32 -9.84 11.15
C THR A 107 -17.28 -8.70 11.16
N ASP A 108 -16.92 -8.17 12.33
CA ASP A 108 -15.86 -7.18 12.46
C ASP A 108 -14.49 -7.80 12.12
N LEU A 109 -14.25 -9.04 12.59
CA LEU A 109 -13.02 -9.78 12.28
C LEU A 109 -12.95 -10.14 10.79
N ASP A 110 -14.03 -10.68 10.24
CA ASP A 110 -14.10 -11.03 8.81
C ASP A 110 -13.80 -9.80 7.95
N SER A 111 -14.43 -8.66 8.24
CA SER A 111 -14.21 -7.41 7.50
C SER A 111 -12.76 -6.93 7.56
N MET A 112 -12.10 -7.03 8.72
CA MET A 112 -10.70 -6.63 8.83
C MET A 112 -9.75 -7.62 8.16
N LEU A 113 -10.06 -8.92 8.21
CA LEU A 113 -9.28 -9.93 7.48
C LEU A 113 -9.46 -9.78 5.96
N ASP A 114 -10.68 -9.54 5.48
CA ASP A 114 -10.94 -9.34 4.05
C ASP A 114 -10.15 -8.14 3.51
N GLN A 115 -10.20 -7.02 4.22
CA GLN A 115 -9.54 -5.79 3.77
C GLN A 115 -8.02 -5.83 3.88
N HIS A 116 -7.47 -6.43 4.94
CA HIS A 116 -6.02 -6.39 5.18
C HIS A 116 -5.31 -7.65 4.69
N LEU A 117 -5.83 -8.85 4.99
CA LEU A 117 -5.17 -10.10 4.63
C LEU A 117 -5.54 -10.56 3.23
N PHE A 118 -6.84 -10.82 2.97
CA PHE A 118 -7.24 -11.48 1.73
C PHE A 118 -7.07 -10.60 0.49
N ALA A 119 -7.33 -9.29 0.60
CA ALA A 119 -7.00 -8.36 -0.47
C ALA A 119 -5.49 -8.31 -0.77
N SER A 120 -4.64 -8.28 0.28
CA SER A 120 -3.18 -8.34 0.10
C SER A 120 -2.74 -9.64 -0.54
N TYR A 121 -3.29 -10.77 -0.10
CA TYR A 121 -2.98 -12.11 -0.62
C TYR A 121 -3.33 -12.23 -2.10
N ALA A 122 -4.54 -11.83 -2.50
CA ALA A 122 -4.97 -11.86 -3.90
C ALA A 122 -4.06 -11.00 -4.80
N MET A 123 -3.72 -9.79 -4.36
CA MET A 123 -2.81 -8.92 -5.12
C MET A 123 -1.40 -9.49 -5.22
N ILE A 124 -0.85 -10.05 -4.15
CA ILE A 124 0.47 -10.70 -4.15
C ILE A 124 0.48 -11.86 -5.15
N GLN A 125 -0.52 -12.74 -5.09
CA GLN A 125 -0.62 -13.86 -6.03
C GLN A 125 -0.72 -13.42 -7.49
N ALA A 126 -1.46 -12.36 -7.76
CA ALA A 126 -1.66 -11.88 -9.12
C ALA A 126 -0.44 -11.15 -9.69
N PHE A 127 0.19 -10.26 -8.92
CA PHE A 127 1.17 -9.30 -9.47
C PHE A 127 2.63 -9.71 -9.23
N VAL A 128 2.96 -10.32 -8.09
CA VAL A 128 4.36 -10.59 -7.71
C VAL A 128 5.06 -11.61 -8.61
N PRO A 129 4.41 -12.69 -9.10
CA PRO A 129 5.06 -13.62 -10.00
C PRO A 129 5.62 -12.97 -11.28
N SER A 130 4.94 -11.95 -11.81
CA SER A 130 5.43 -11.18 -12.95
C SER A 130 6.71 -10.40 -12.60
N MET A 131 6.78 -9.79 -11.40
CA MET A 131 7.96 -9.08 -10.92
C MET A 131 9.16 -10.03 -10.79
N VAL A 132 8.96 -11.21 -10.23
CA VAL A 132 10.00 -12.25 -10.10
C VAL A 132 10.50 -12.69 -11.48
N LYS A 133 9.59 -12.93 -12.43
CA LYS A 133 9.92 -13.31 -13.82
C LYS A 133 10.72 -12.19 -14.51
N ASN A 134 10.38 -10.95 -14.28
CA ASN A 134 11.05 -9.78 -14.85
C ASN A 134 12.38 -9.45 -14.14
N GLY A 135 12.71 -10.13 -13.04
CA GLY A 135 13.95 -9.97 -12.30
C GLY A 135 14.07 -8.65 -11.54
N TRP A 136 12.95 -7.97 -11.26
CA TRP A 136 12.92 -6.75 -10.44
C TRP A 136 11.51 -6.47 -9.91
N GLY A 137 11.40 -6.04 -8.66
CA GLY A 137 10.12 -5.61 -8.10
C GLY A 137 10.20 -5.03 -6.68
N ARG A 138 9.17 -4.28 -6.32
CA ARG A 138 8.99 -3.70 -4.98
C ARG A 138 7.55 -3.89 -4.54
N VAL A 139 7.38 -4.48 -3.37
CA VAL A 139 6.06 -4.69 -2.74
C VAL A 139 6.05 -3.98 -1.40
N LEU A 140 5.13 -3.03 -1.23
CA LEU A 140 5.02 -2.22 -0.01
C LEU A 140 3.59 -2.20 0.49
N ALA A 141 3.42 -2.33 1.80
CA ALA A 141 2.13 -2.19 2.46
C ALA A 141 2.24 -1.28 3.70
N ILE A 142 1.15 -0.57 3.99
CA ILE A 142 1.05 0.25 5.20
C ILE A 142 0.52 -0.61 6.34
N SER A 143 1.28 -0.67 7.42
CA SER A 143 0.90 -1.30 8.66
C SER A 143 0.79 -0.30 9.82
N SER A 144 0.65 -0.80 11.02
CA SER A 144 0.45 -0.03 12.24
C SER A 144 1.23 -0.64 13.41
N PRO A 145 1.67 0.14 14.39
CA PRO A 145 2.19 -0.37 15.66
C PRO A 145 1.24 -1.37 16.33
N SER A 146 -0.08 -1.25 16.11
CA SER A 146 -1.09 -2.17 16.63
C SER A 146 -0.93 -3.62 16.16
N ALA A 147 -0.22 -3.87 15.06
CA ALA A 147 0.07 -5.23 14.60
C ALA A 147 0.96 -6.02 15.56
N SER A 148 1.91 -5.35 16.23
CA SER A 148 2.86 -5.99 17.15
C SER A 148 2.56 -5.69 18.62
N ARG A 149 1.86 -4.59 18.90
CA ARG A 149 1.46 -4.14 20.25
C ARG A 149 -0.02 -3.73 20.22
N PRO A 150 -0.94 -4.71 20.17
CA PRO A 150 -2.37 -4.41 20.05
C PRO A 150 -2.88 -3.75 21.33
N PRO A 151 -3.54 -2.59 21.25
CA PRO A 151 -4.25 -2.03 22.39
C PRO A 151 -5.52 -2.84 22.67
N GLY A 152 -5.96 -2.86 23.93
CA GLY A 152 -7.05 -3.72 24.39
C GLY A 152 -8.45 -3.48 23.78
N ASN A 153 -8.63 -2.33 23.10
CA ASN A 153 -9.89 -1.94 22.46
C ASN A 153 -9.78 -1.87 20.91
N ASN A 154 -8.83 -2.56 20.31
CA ASN A 154 -8.57 -2.48 18.87
C ASN A 154 -8.42 -3.85 18.22
N VAL A 155 -9.16 -4.84 18.73
CA VAL A 155 -8.98 -6.27 18.41
C VAL A 155 -9.14 -6.59 16.93
N PRO A 156 -10.24 -6.20 16.22
CA PRO A 156 -10.40 -6.58 14.82
C PRO A 156 -9.29 -6.01 13.92
N TYR A 157 -8.99 -4.73 14.08
CA TYR A 157 -7.96 -4.05 13.29
C TYR A 157 -6.56 -4.64 13.55
N ALA A 158 -6.21 -4.86 14.83
CA ALA A 158 -4.92 -5.43 15.19
C ALA A 158 -4.71 -6.81 14.58
N ILE A 159 -5.73 -7.67 14.60
CA ILE A 159 -5.70 -9.00 13.98
C ILE A 159 -5.50 -8.88 12.45
N GLY A 160 -6.27 -8.04 11.78
CA GLY A 160 -6.13 -7.82 10.34
C GLY A 160 -4.73 -7.35 9.95
N LYS A 161 -4.19 -6.37 10.67
CA LYS A 161 -2.82 -5.86 10.43
C LYS A 161 -1.74 -6.90 10.76
N SER A 162 -1.88 -7.65 11.84
CA SER A 162 -0.93 -8.71 12.20
C SER A 162 -0.91 -9.82 11.15
N ALA A 163 -2.07 -10.22 10.64
CA ALA A 163 -2.17 -11.23 9.59
C ALA A 163 -1.51 -10.75 8.28
N MET A 164 -1.76 -9.51 7.87
CA MET A 164 -1.10 -8.91 6.70
C MET A 164 0.42 -8.83 6.90
N GLU A 165 0.92 -8.42 8.07
CA GLU A 165 2.35 -8.38 8.33
C GLU A 165 3.00 -9.76 8.23
N ALA A 166 2.36 -10.79 8.80
CA ALA A 166 2.83 -12.16 8.69
C ALA A 166 2.94 -12.61 7.23
N LEU A 167 1.94 -12.31 6.40
CA LEU A 167 1.95 -12.57 4.96
C LEU A 167 3.13 -11.86 4.27
N MET A 168 3.31 -10.56 4.50
CA MET A 168 4.37 -9.76 3.87
C MET A 168 5.78 -10.22 4.29
N LEU A 169 5.97 -10.58 5.56
CA LEU A 169 7.24 -11.10 6.05
C LEU A 169 7.55 -12.49 5.50
N SER A 170 6.54 -13.35 5.34
CA SER A 170 6.69 -14.64 4.65
C SER A 170 7.07 -14.46 3.20
N LEU A 171 6.38 -13.56 2.48
CA LEU A 171 6.74 -13.19 1.10
C LEU A 171 8.19 -12.72 1.00
N ALA A 172 8.64 -11.86 1.91
CA ALA A 172 10.03 -11.39 1.92
C ALA A 172 11.05 -12.54 2.06
N GLN A 173 10.72 -13.61 2.80
CA GLN A 173 11.59 -14.80 2.88
C GLN A 173 11.62 -15.59 1.56
N GLU A 174 10.47 -15.76 0.91
CA GLU A 174 10.36 -16.45 -0.38
C GLU A 174 11.08 -15.69 -1.50
N LEU A 175 11.14 -14.36 -1.42
CA LEU A 175 11.80 -13.51 -2.41
C LEU A 175 13.32 -13.45 -2.27
N LYS A 176 13.93 -14.08 -1.24
CA LYS A 176 15.38 -14.13 -1.09
C LYS A 176 16.04 -14.76 -2.32
N GLY A 177 17.14 -14.12 -2.76
CA GLY A 177 17.86 -14.55 -3.98
C GLY A 177 17.24 -13.99 -5.28
N THR A 178 16.11 -13.28 -5.20
CA THR A 178 15.56 -12.50 -6.31
C THR A 178 15.96 -11.02 -6.16
N ARG A 179 15.61 -10.19 -7.15
CA ARG A 179 15.73 -8.73 -7.04
C ARG A 179 14.40 -8.06 -6.66
N VAL A 180 13.45 -8.84 -6.15
CA VAL A 180 12.16 -8.36 -5.65
C VAL A 180 12.21 -8.26 -4.14
N THR A 181 11.71 -7.16 -3.57
CA THR A 181 11.66 -6.95 -2.11
C THR A 181 10.24 -6.68 -1.64
N ALA A 182 9.95 -7.10 -0.40
CA ALA A 182 8.67 -6.86 0.27
C ALA A 182 8.93 -6.23 1.65
N ASN A 183 8.37 -5.03 1.88
CA ASN A 183 8.58 -4.27 3.12
C ASN A 183 7.29 -3.64 3.63
N LEU A 184 7.30 -3.25 4.89
CA LEU A 184 6.18 -2.64 5.61
C LEU A 184 6.57 -1.27 6.14
N LEU A 185 5.69 -0.28 5.95
CA LEU A 185 5.77 1.00 6.64
C LEU A 185 4.76 1.00 7.78
N LEU A 186 5.23 1.26 8.99
CA LEU A 186 4.40 1.32 10.18
C LEU A 186 4.03 2.78 10.46
N VAL A 187 2.73 3.08 10.36
CA VAL A 187 2.19 4.41 10.56
C VAL A 187 1.17 4.37 11.70
N LYS A 188 1.25 5.29 12.64
CA LYS A 188 0.32 5.39 13.77
C LYS A 188 -1.02 5.99 13.32
N MET A 189 -0.92 7.12 12.61
CA MET A 189 -2.05 7.82 11.97
C MET A 189 -1.53 8.53 10.73
N ILE A 190 -2.27 8.46 9.63
CA ILE A 190 -1.98 9.23 8.42
C ILE A 190 -2.63 10.60 8.56
N ASP A 191 -1.82 11.64 8.62
CA ASP A 191 -2.24 13.03 8.83
C ASP A 191 -2.61 13.71 7.51
N VAL A 192 -3.73 13.30 6.94
CA VAL A 192 -4.23 13.84 5.66
C VAL A 192 -4.58 15.32 5.75
N ALA A 193 -5.05 15.77 6.91
CA ALA A 193 -5.44 17.16 7.13
C ALA A 193 -4.28 18.07 7.58
N HIS A 194 -3.06 17.52 7.74
CA HIS A 194 -1.86 18.22 8.24
C HIS A 194 -2.06 18.87 9.62
N GLU A 195 -2.89 18.24 10.46
CA GLU A 195 -3.20 18.75 11.80
C GLU A 195 -1.96 18.87 12.69
N ARG A 196 -0.97 17.98 12.54
CA ARG A 196 0.31 18.08 13.25
C ARG A 196 1.02 19.41 12.98
N GLN A 197 0.88 19.96 11.78
CA GLN A 197 1.48 21.26 11.41
C GLN A 197 0.58 22.44 11.73
N ILE A 198 -0.74 22.31 11.54
CA ILE A 198 -1.72 23.38 11.70
C ILE A 198 -2.07 23.60 13.17
N THR A 199 -2.26 22.50 13.92
CA THR A 199 -2.69 22.53 15.32
C THR A 199 -1.88 21.50 16.13
N PRO A 200 -0.57 21.72 16.37
CA PRO A 200 0.29 20.76 17.06
C PRO A 200 -0.24 20.44 18.47
N SER A 201 -0.23 19.15 18.83
CA SER A 201 -0.63 18.64 20.13
C SER A 201 0.18 17.39 20.51
N GLU A 202 0.15 17.01 21.79
CA GLU A 202 0.74 15.75 22.24
C GLU A 202 0.13 14.52 21.54
N GLU A 203 -1.14 14.60 21.16
CA GLU A 203 -1.85 13.50 20.49
C GLU A 203 -1.35 13.30 19.07
N ASN A 204 -1.20 14.38 18.29
CA ASN A 204 -0.86 14.31 16.88
C ASN A 204 0.64 14.40 16.56
N ARG A 205 1.51 14.59 17.55
CA ARG A 205 2.96 14.74 17.34
C ARG A 205 3.61 13.56 16.60
N SER A 206 3.01 12.38 16.70
CA SER A 206 3.48 11.15 16.06
C SER A 206 2.68 10.76 14.81
N TRP A 207 1.82 11.63 14.31
CA TRP A 207 1.12 11.42 13.05
C TRP A 207 2.06 11.70 11.87
N THR A 208 1.84 11.03 10.76
CA THR A 208 2.73 11.10 9.59
C THR A 208 1.93 11.59 8.37
N SER A 209 2.39 12.64 7.72
CA SER A 209 1.70 13.16 6.54
C SER A 209 1.83 12.21 5.34
N PRO A 210 0.90 12.26 4.39
CA PRO A 210 0.98 11.48 3.15
C PRO A 210 2.27 11.75 2.37
N GLU A 211 2.79 12.98 2.41
CA GLU A 211 4.02 13.38 1.73
C GLU A 211 5.27 12.71 2.35
N GLU A 212 5.35 12.67 3.69
CA GLU A 212 6.43 11.98 4.40
C GLU A 212 6.43 10.47 4.10
N ILE A 213 5.22 9.87 4.05
CA ILE A 213 5.06 8.46 3.67
C ILE A 213 5.48 8.27 2.21
N SER A 214 5.04 9.13 1.29
CA SER A 214 5.34 9.04 -0.13
C SER A 214 6.83 9.20 -0.43
N ALA A 215 7.53 10.08 0.27
CA ALA A 215 8.99 10.22 0.16
C ALA A 215 9.72 8.91 0.53
N THR A 216 9.26 8.25 1.62
CA THR A 216 9.81 6.96 2.04
C THR A 216 9.47 5.86 1.03
N LEU A 217 8.25 5.84 0.48
CA LEU A 217 7.84 4.89 -0.57
C LEU A 217 8.71 5.03 -1.82
N LEU A 218 8.96 6.26 -2.29
CA LEU A 218 9.84 6.52 -3.43
C LEU A 218 11.24 5.95 -3.18
N HIS A 219 11.83 6.19 -2.00
CA HIS A 219 13.12 5.62 -1.66
C HIS A 219 13.11 4.09 -1.66
N LEU A 220 12.13 3.46 -0.98
CA LEU A 220 12.06 2.00 -0.90
C LEU A 220 11.75 1.33 -2.25
N CYS A 221 11.14 2.05 -3.17
CA CYS A 221 10.88 1.60 -4.53
C CYS A 221 12.06 1.83 -5.48
N SER A 222 13.11 2.50 -5.04
CA SER A 222 14.29 2.77 -5.87
C SER A 222 15.22 1.55 -5.99
N ASP A 223 16.23 1.66 -6.86
CA ASP A 223 17.26 0.63 -7.01
C ASP A 223 18.21 0.61 -5.80
N GLU A 224 18.45 1.77 -5.18
CA GLU A 224 19.34 1.94 -4.01
C GLU A 224 18.81 1.20 -2.77
N ALA A 225 17.49 1.01 -2.66
CA ALA A 225 16.86 0.26 -1.58
C ALA A 225 16.78 -1.26 -1.84
N GLY A 226 17.46 -1.78 -2.87
CA GLY A 226 17.38 -3.18 -3.27
C GLY A 226 17.82 -4.20 -2.22
N MET A 227 18.57 -3.78 -1.20
CA MET A 227 18.98 -4.63 -0.09
C MET A 227 18.01 -4.60 1.12
N ILE A 228 16.99 -3.73 1.09
CA ILE A 228 15.99 -3.64 2.15
C ILE A 228 14.87 -4.62 1.82
N ASN A 229 14.82 -5.75 2.52
CA ASN A 229 13.80 -6.79 2.32
C ASN A 229 13.35 -7.37 3.67
N GLY A 230 12.05 -7.47 3.90
CA GLY A 230 11.45 -7.91 5.16
C GLY A 230 11.54 -6.87 6.28
N ALA A 231 11.74 -5.61 5.95
CA ALA A 231 11.83 -4.54 6.93
C ALA A 231 10.43 -4.09 7.39
N ARG A 232 10.35 -3.75 8.68
CA ARG A 232 9.23 -3.06 9.32
C ARG A 232 9.72 -1.66 9.70
N ILE A 233 9.40 -0.66 8.90
CA ILE A 233 9.97 0.69 8.99
C ILE A 233 8.99 1.61 9.72
N PRO A 234 9.32 2.06 10.95
CA PRO A 234 8.46 2.98 11.70
C PRO A 234 8.55 4.40 11.14
N LEU A 235 7.39 5.02 10.90
CA LEU A 235 7.26 6.40 10.43
C LEU A 235 6.39 7.22 11.39
N TYR A 236 6.69 7.21 12.68
CA TYR A 236 5.93 7.95 13.69
C TYR A 236 6.82 8.76 14.66
N GLY A 237 8.12 8.84 14.38
CA GLY A 237 9.06 9.75 15.07
C GLY A 237 9.29 9.51 16.56
N GLU A 238 8.64 8.52 17.17
CA GLU A 238 8.74 8.19 18.59
C GLU A 238 9.08 6.72 18.82
N PRO A 239 9.91 6.40 19.82
CA PRO A 239 10.04 5.03 20.29
C PRO A 239 8.70 4.53 20.82
N ILE A 240 8.33 3.31 20.45
CA ILE A 240 7.13 2.62 20.93
C ILE A 240 7.38 2.15 22.37
#